data_59532165d447f8cbd9c7dad5ca914b1a
#
_entry.id   59532165d447f8cbd9c7dad5ca914b1a
#
_cell.length_a   1.000
_cell.length_b   1.000
_cell.length_c   1.000
_cell.angle_alpha   90.00
_cell.angle_beta   90.00
_cell.angle_gamma   90.00
#
_symmetry.space_group_name_H-M   'P 1'
#
loop_
_entity.id
_entity.type
_entity.pdbx_description
1 polymer ?
#
loop_
_entity_poly.entity_id
_entity_poly.type
_entity_poly.pdbx_seq_one_letter_code
_entity_poly.pdbx_strand_id
1 'polypeptide(L)'
;MDNPQSKLWSLQYQIKINPNVSPSISKFHQGISYYDYLKQIHQVRKPSSYFEIGVETGATLAFAQCRAVAVDPKFQFQGNPIGRRTETYLFQLKSDDFFSQHDLKKFLPDGVDFAFLDGMHHFEYLLRDFINTEKYSHKDTVVTLHDCYPVNTEIANRDMNYDHRTDVVTRIWWAGDVWKLLPILRDFRPDLDVAVLDCPPTGLVVVQGLDPNSDTLIKAYDEIIAKYRDITLENYKIEQFRTEFSTTDSRRFFQPDLLKNFLTFRI
;
A
#
# COMPACT_ATOMS: atom_id res chain seq x y z
N MET A 1 -24.89 0.39 -20.24
CA MET A 1 -24.38 -0.91 -19.76
C MET A 1 -23.62 -0.63 -18.49
N ASP A 2 -24.16 -1.06 -17.36
CA ASP A 2 -23.55 -0.80 -16.06
C ASP A 2 -22.20 -1.50 -15.96
N ASN A 3 -21.15 -0.73 -15.74
CA ASN A 3 -19.80 -1.23 -15.55
C ASN A 3 -19.77 -2.11 -14.29
N PRO A 4 -19.35 -3.39 -14.35
CA PRO A 4 -19.25 -4.25 -13.17
C PRO A 4 -18.40 -3.65 -12.04
N GLN A 5 -17.39 -2.85 -12.37
CA GLN A 5 -16.53 -2.17 -11.39
C GLN A 5 -17.27 -1.07 -10.62
N SER A 6 -18.21 -0.34 -11.24
CA SER A 6 -19.00 0.66 -10.51
C SER A 6 -19.93 0.03 -9.47
N LYS A 7 -20.41 -1.19 -9.71
CA LYS A 7 -21.12 -2.00 -8.71
C LYS A 7 -20.21 -2.50 -7.59
N LEU A 8 -18.94 -2.78 -7.88
CA LEU A 8 -17.91 -3.19 -6.93
C LEU A 8 -17.62 -2.09 -5.92
N TRP A 9 -17.44 -0.86 -6.38
CA TRP A 9 -17.22 0.30 -5.49
C TRP A 9 -18.45 0.59 -4.61
N SER A 10 -19.66 0.44 -5.16
CA SER A 10 -20.89 0.58 -4.37
C SER A 10 -21.02 -0.52 -3.30
N LEU A 11 -20.56 -1.74 -3.58
CA LEU A 11 -20.52 -2.82 -2.59
C LEU A 11 -19.44 -2.57 -1.52
N GLN A 12 -18.25 -2.15 -1.88
CA GLN A 12 -17.20 -1.76 -0.93
C GLN A 12 -17.65 -0.59 -0.05
N TYR A 13 -18.39 0.36 -0.62
CA TYR A 13 -18.96 1.49 0.13
C TYR A 13 -20.12 1.05 1.05
N GLN A 14 -20.94 0.08 0.62
CA GLN A 14 -22.02 -0.48 1.44
C GLN A 14 -21.51 -1.39 2.55
N ILE A 15 -20.38 -2.09 2.36
CA ILE A 15 -19.68 -2.85 3.40
C ILE A 15 -19.18 -1.90 4.51
N LYS A 16 -18.80 -0.67 4.18
CA LYS A 16 -18.49 0.41 5.14
C LYS A 16 -19.62 0.75 6.10
N ILE A 17 -20.88 0.49 5.72
CA ILE A 17 -22.08 0.95 6.44
C ILE A 17 -22.74 -0.18 7.23
N ASN A 18 -22.43 -1.44 6.95
CA ASN A 18 -23.09 -2.57 7.59
C ASN A 18 -22.09 -3.54 8.26
N PRO A 19 -21.83 -3.38 9.56
CA PRO A 19 -20.90 -4.24 10.31
C PRO A 19 -21.35 -5.71 10.38
N ASN A 20 -22.55 -6.04 9.90
CA ASN A 20 -23.08 -7.41 9.91
C ASN A 20 -22.80 -8.19 8.62
N VAL A 21 -22.09 -7.60 7.64
CA VAL A 21 -21.95 -8.19 6.30
C VAL A 21 -20.84 -9.24 6.21
N SER A 22 -19.81 -9.23 7.07
CA SER A 22 -18.89 -10.36 7.19
C SER A 22 -18.18 -10.38 8.55
N PRO A 23 -18.31 -11.47 9.30
CA PRO A 23 -17.53 -11.66 10.53
C PRO A 23 -16.02 -11.65 10.33
N SER A 24 -15.55 -12.05 9.15
CA SER A 24 -14.13 -12.07 8.81
C SER A 24 -13.52 -10.67 8.67
N ILE A 25 -14.24 -9.72 8.06
CA ILE A 25 -13.77 -8.34 7.90
C ILE A 25 -13.83 -7.60 9.24
N SER A 26 -14.91 -7.76 9.99
CA SER A 26 -15.10 -7.06 11.27
C SER A 26 -14.10 -7.48 12.35
N LYS A 27 -13.59 -8.72 12.28
CA LYS A 27 -12.71 -9.26 13.32
C LYS A 27 -11.26 -8.74 13.25
N PHE A 28 -10.73 -8.47 12.05
CA PHE A 28 -9.31 -8.20 11.85
C PHE A 28 -9.01 -6.80 11.32
N HIS A 29 -10.01 -6.10 10.76
CA HIS A 29 -9.87 -4.80 10.13
C HIS A 29 -10.98 -3.87 10.61
N GLN A 30 -10.93 -3.52 11.90
CA GLN A 30 -11.97 -2.72 12.56
C GLN A 30 -11.62 -1.23 12.65
N GLY A 31 -10.48 -0.85 12.11
CA GLY A 31 -9.94 0.49 12.21
C GLY A 31 -10.57 1.50 11.25
N ILE A 32 -9.87 2.60 11.08
CA ILE A 32 -10.21 3.64 10.10
C ILE A 32 -9.91 3.11 8.69
N SER A 33 -10.77 3.40 7.72
CA SER A 33 -10.50 2.98 6.34
C SER A 33 -9.16 3.52 5.84
N TYR A 34 -8.43 2.75 5.02
CA TYR A 34 -7.15 3.20 4.51
C TYR A 34 -7.27 4.53 3.73
N TYR A 35 -8.38 4.76 3.04
CA TYR A 35 -8.67 6.03 2.38
C TYR A 35 -8.70 7.21 3.35
N ASP A 36 -9.47 7.08 4.43
CA ASP A 36 -9.59 8.14 5.43
C ASP A 36 -8.26 8.34 6.16
N TYR A 37 -7.50 7.23 6.36
CA TYR A 37 -6.20 7.27 7.01
C TYR A 37 -5.16 7.97 6.13
N LEU A 38 -5.05 7.62 4.84
CA LEU A 38 -4.18 8.30 3.87
C LEU A 38 -4.54 9.79 3.76
N LYS A 39 -5.83 10.10 3.67
CA LYS A 39 -6.29 11.50 3.67
C LYS A 39 -5.84 12.25 4.91
N GLN A 40 -5.93 11.61 6.09
CA GLN A 40 -5.48 12.20 7.35
C GLN A 40 -3.96 12.38 7.37
N ILE A 41 -3.18 11.44 6.85
CA ILE A 41 -1.72 11.62 6.68
C ILE A 41 -1.43 12.88 5.87
N HIS A 42 -2.07 13.05 4.72
CA HIS A 42 -1.88 14.25 3.89
C HIS A 42 -2.23 15.56 4.63
N GLN A 43 -3.29 15.54 5.43
CA GLN A 43 -3.75 16.73 6.17
C GLN A 43 -2.81 17.09 7.33
N VAL A 44 -2.31 16.10 8.04
CA VAL A 44 -1.49 16.29 9.25
C VAL A 44 -0.03 16.52 8.89
N ARG A 45 0.52 15.66 8.03
CA ARG A 45 1.94 15.72 7.64
C ARG A 45 2.20 16.87 6.67
N LYS A 46 1.23 17.18 5.78
CA LYS A 46 1.38 18.18 4.70
C LYS A 46 2.67 17.94 3.91
N PRO A 47 2.83 16.78 3.28
CA PRO A 47 4.06 16.41 2.60
C PRO A 47 4.42 17.47 1.55
N SER A 48 5.73 17.68 1.35
CA SER A 48 6.28 18.57 0.32
C SER A 48 6.24 17.93 -1.07
N SER A 49 6.28 16.60 -1.13
CA SER A 49 6.21 15.81 -2.35
C SER A 49 5.46 14.50 -2.11
N TYR A 50 4.81 14.00 -3.17
CA TYR A 50 4.05 12.76 -3.13
C TYR A 50 4.37 11.86 -4.32
N PHE A 51 4.54 10.58 -4.06
CA PHE A 51 4.76 9.56 -5.08
C PHE A 51 3.74 8.43 -4.93
N GLU A 52 3.08 8.05 -6.02
CA GLU A 52 2.07 7.00 -6.02
C GLU A 52 2.27 6.02 -7.18
N ILE A 53 2.28 4.73 -6.87
CA ILE A 53 2.24 3.63 -7.84
C ILE A 53 0.93 2.87 -7.65
N GLY A 54 0.18 2.64 -8.75
CA GLY A 54 -1.13 2.03 -8.71
C GLY A 54 -2.24 3.05 -8.44
N VAL A 55 -2.39 3.99 -9.34
CA VAL A 55 -3.27 5.16 -9.20
C VAL A 55 -4.72 4.85 -9.56
N GLU A 56 -4.94 4.00 -10.53
CA GLU A 56 -6.23 3.56 -11.06
C GLU A 56 -7.22 4.72 -11.25
N THR A 57 -8.14 4.91 -10.30
CA THR A 57 -9.20 5.94 -10.35
C THR A 57 -8.72 7.32 -9.94
N GLY A 58 -7.54 7.45 -9.33
CA GLY A 58 -6.98 8.69 -8.80
C GLY A 58 -7.59 9.15 -7.48
N ALA A 59 -8.32 8.28 -6.79
CA ALA A 59 -9.02 8.63 -5.56
C ALA A 59 -8.06 8.98 -4.41
N THR A 60 -6.95 8.25 -4.29
CA THR A 60 -5.87 8.48 -3.32
C THR A 60 -4.99 9.65 -3.74
N LEU A 61 -4.65 9.73 -5.03
CA LEU A 61 -3.90 10.84 -5.61
C LEU A 61 -4.57 12.19 -5.33
N ALA A 62 -5.90 12.24 -5.32
CA ALA A 62 -6.67 13.46 -5.05
C ALA A 62 -6.45 14.05 -3.64
N PHE A 63 -5.93 13.29 -2.68
CA PHE A 63 -5.64 13.78 -1.33
C PHE A 63 -4.39 14.66 -1.26
N ALA A 64 -3.43 14.42 -2.14
CA ALA A 64 -2.19 15.18 -2.18
C ALA A 64 -2.44 16.64 -2.56
N GLN A 65 -1.81 17.57 -1.84
CA GLN A 65 -1.87 19.00 -2.10
C GLN A 65 -0.50 19.59 -2.48
N CYS A 66 0.51 18.75 -2.60
CA CYS A 66 1.88 19.06 -2.98
C CYS A 66 2.17 18.59 -4.40
N ARG A 67 3.39 18.87 -4.89
CA ARG A 67 3.91 18.27 -6.12
C ARG A 67 3.79 16.76 -6.06
N ALA A 68 3.24 16.14 -7.10
CA ALA A 68 3.00 14.70 -7.15
C ALA A 68 3.49 14.05 -8.44
N VAL A 69 4.03 12.85 -8.29
CA VAL A 69 4.31 11.92 -9.39
C VAL A 69 3.44 10.68 -9.20
N ALA A 70 2.75 10.29 -10.25
CA ALA A 70 1.80 9.20 -10.26
C ALA A 70 2.06 8.25 -11.43
N VAL A 71 2.21 6.96 -11.14
CA VAL A 71 2.55 5.91 -12.10
C VAL A 71 1.47 4.85 -12.09
N ASP A 72 0.88 4.58 -13.25
CA ASP A 72 -0.11 3.53 -13.44
C ASP A 72 -0.11 3.09 -14.92
N PRO A 73 -0.12 1.80 -15.24
CA PRO A 73 -0.15 1.36 -16.64
C PRO A 73 -1.46 1.72 -17.35
N LYS A 74 -2.54 2.02 -16.59
CA LYS A 74 -3.84 2.34 -17.16
C LYS A 74 -4.66 3.22 -16.22
N PHE A 75 -4.54 4.53 -16.36
CA PHE A 75 -5.40 5.45 -15.60
C PHE A 75 -6.88 5.27 -15.94
N GLN A 76 -7.71 5.22 -14.91
CA GLN A 76 -9.17 5.11 -15.00
C GLN A 76 -9.84 6.22 -14.17
N PHE A 77 -9.35 7.44 -14.29
CA PHE A 77 -9.74 8.56 -13.47
C PHE A 77 -11.25 8.75 -13.35
N GLN A 78 -11.68 8.92 -12.10
CA GLN A 78 -13.05 9.32 -11.77
C GLN A 78 -13.00 10.70 -11.11
N GLY A 79 -13.61 11.68 -11.75
CA GLY A 79 -13.58 13.06 -11.28
C GLY A 79 -12.26 13.79 -11.62
N ASN A 80 -11.80 14.65 -10.71
CA ASN A 80 -10.57 15.43 -10.87
C ASN A 80 -9.47 14.94 -9.91
N PRO A 81 -8.58 14.05 -10.34
CA PRO A 81 -7.50 13.54 -9.49
C PRO A 81 -6.39 14.57 -9.24
N ILE A 82 -6.32 15.64 -10.03
CA ILE A 82 -5.30 16.69 -9.90
C ILE A 82 -5.64 17.63 -8.74
N GLY A 83 -6.92 17.87 -8.49
CA GLY A 83 -7.36 18.73 -7.40
C GLY A 83 -6.88 20.17 -7.56
N ARG A 84 -6.23 20.71 -6.51
CA ARG A 84 -5.69 22.09 -6.47
C ARG A 84 -4.17 22.14 -6.62
N ARG A 85 -3.52 21.03 -6.94
CA ARG A 85 -2.07 21.01 -7.11
C ARG A 85 -1.64 21.84 -8.31
N THR A 86 -0.50 22.48 -8.17
CA THR A 86 0.13 23.25 -9.27
C THR A 86 0.95 22.38 -10.20
N GLU A 87 1.47 21.26 -9.68
CA GLU A 87 2.31 20.33 -10.45
C GLU A 87 1.88 18.89 -10.19
N THR A 88 1.60 18.17 -11.27
CA THR A 88 1.31 16.74 -11.26
C THR A 88 1.89 16.10 -12.51
N TYR A 89 2.70 15.09 -12.31
CA TYR A 89 3.32 14.30 -13.38
C TYR A 89 2.63 12.93 -13.41
N LEU A 90 2.03 12.61 -14.55
CA LEU A 90 1.30 11.36 -14.76
C LEU A 90 2.05 10.51 -15.78
N PHE A 91 2.44 9.31 -15.39
CA PHE A 91 3.13 8.37 -16.24
C PHE A 91 2.27 7.13 -16.45
N GLN A 92 1.74 6.96 -17.66
CA GLN A 92 0.98 5.78 -18.03
C GLN A 92 1.94 4.65 -18.43
N LEU A 93 2.64 4.12 -17.43
CA LEU A 93 3.68 3.10 -17.54
C LEU A 93 3.53 2.07 -16.41
N LYS A 94 4.10 0.89 -16.60
CA LYS A 94 4.40 0.00 -15.48
C LYS A 94 5.50 0.65 -14.62
N SER A 95 5.53 0.37 -13.33
CA SER A 95 6.54 0.94 -12.44
C SER A 95 7.97 0.57 -12.82
N ASP A 96 8.22 -0.68 -13.24
CA ASP A 96 9.52 -1.12 -13.72
C ASP A 96 9.98 -0.30 -14.97
N ASP A 97 9.06 -0.04 -15.91
CA ASP A 97 9.35 0.78 -17.09
C ASP A 97 9.61 2.24 -16.71
N PHE A 98 8.83 2.76 -15.76
CA PHE A 98 9.03 4.11 -15.24
C PHE A 98 10.43 4.28 -14.65
N PHE A 99 10.83 3.41 -13.72
CA PHE A 99 12.14 3.51 -13.08
C PHE A 99 13.31 3.21 -14.02
N SER A 100 13.09 2.46 -15.10
CA SER A 100 14.13 2.23 -16.13
C SER A 100 14.34 3.42 -17.05
N GLN A 101 13.31 4.25 -17.26
CA GLN A 101 13.32 5.33 -18.24
C GLN A 101 13.47 6.72 -17.61
N HIS A 102 13.12 6.86 -16.32
CA HIS A 102 13.03 8.14 -15.66
C HIS A 102 13.79 8.16 -14.33
N ASP A 103 14.45 9.27 -14.08
CA ASP A 103 15.00 9.62 -12.77
C ASP A 103 13.97 10.46 -12.02
N LEU A 104 13.44 9.92 -10.90
CA LEU A 104 12.41 10.57 -10.11
C LEU A 104 12.85 11.94 -9.55
N LYS A 105 14.17 12.16 -9.35
CA LYS A 105 14.72 13.47 -8.94
C LYS A 105 14.46 14.61 -9.93
N LYS A 106 14.22 14.29 -11.20
CA LYS A 106 13.83 15.32 -12.20
C LYS A 106 12.47 15.93 -11.90
N PHE A 107 11.60 15.20 -11.22
CA PHE A 107 10.25 15.60 -10.89
C PHE A 107 10.09 15.97 -9.41
N LEU A 108 10.80 15.26 -8.53
CA LEU A 108 10.84 15.47 -7.08
C LEU A 108 12.31 15.70 -6.66
N PRO A 109 12.87 16.90 -6.88
CA PRO A 109 14.30 17.17 -6.69
C PRO A 109 14.77 16.99 -5.24
N ASP A 110 13.89 17.24 -4.26
CA ASP A 110 14.17 17.10 -2.83
C ASP A 110 13.92 15.68 -2.30
N GLY A 111 13.55 14.75 -3.20
CA GLY A 111 13.20 13.38 -2.86
C GLY A 111 11.71 13.20 -2.60
N VAL A 112 11.36 12.00 -2.15
CA VAL A 112 9.99 11.60 -1.82
C VAL A 112 9.74 11.85 -0.33
N ASP A 113 8.78 12.70 0.00
CA ASP A 113 8.37 12.92 1.37
C ASP A 113 7.31 11.91 1.83
N PHE A 114 6.33 11.62 0.95
CA PHE A 114 5.32 10.59 1.21
C PHE A 114 5.09 9.74 -0.05
N ALA A 115 5.03 8.43 0.11
CA ALA A 115 4.70 7.50 -0.97
C ALA A 115 3.57 6.55 -0.60
N PHE A 116 2.75 6.19 -1.60
CA PHE A 116 1.76 5.12 -1.53
C PHE A 116 1.99 4.13 -2.66
N LEU A 117 2.21 2.86 -2.30
CA LEU A 117 2.51 1.78 -3.23
C LEU A 117 1.37 0.76 -3.20
N ASP A 118 0.59 0.73 -4.27
CA ASP A 118 -0.60 -0.12 -4.47
C ASP A 118 -0.69 -0.56 -5.94
N GLY A 119 0.44 -1.00 -6.48
CA GLY A 119 0.58 -1.35 -7.91
C GLY A 119 0.13 -2.77 -8.22
N MET A 120 1.02 -3.55 -8.89
CA MET A 120 0.77 -4.95 -9.17
C MET A 120 0.80 -5.77 -7.89
N HIS A 121 -0.25 -6.54 -7.61
CA HIS A 121 -0.39 -7.31 -6.37
C HIS A 121 0.44 -8.62 -6.39
N HIS A 122 1.64 -8.56 -6.96
CA HIS A 122 2.67 -9.59 -6.84
C HIS A 122 3.85 -9.06 -6.05
N PHE A 123 4.32 -9.84 -5.09
CA PHE A 123 5.32 -9.38 -4.13
C PHE A 123 6.63 -8.92 -4.78
N GLU A 124 7.05 -9.51 -5.91
CA GLU A 124 8.27 -9.10 -6.61
C GLU A 124 8.17 -7.69 -7.19
N TYR A 125 6.98 -7.30 -7.64
CA TYR A 125 6.74 -5.95 -8.15
C TYR A 125 6.72 -4.95 -7.01
N LEU A 126 5.97 -5.23 -5.93
CA LEU A 126 5.94 -4.35 -4.76
C LEU A 126 7.33 -4.24 -4.10
N LEU A 127 8.11 -5.33 -4.06
CA LEU A 127 9.49 -5.29 -3.56
C LEU A 127 10.37 -4.36 -4.40
N ARG A 128 10.30 -4.43 -5.75
CA ARG A 128 11.03 -3.52 -6.63
C ARG A 128 10.55 -2.08 -6.52
N ASP A 129 9.24 -1.90 -6.41
CA ASP A 129 8.65 -0.57 -6.19
C ASP A 129 9.15 0.05 -4.89
N PHE A 130 9.22 -0.74 -3.82
CA PHE A 130 9.78 -0.31 -2.54
C PHE A 130 11.27 0.02 -2.65
N ILE A 131 12.10 -0.89 -3.20
CA ILE A 131 13.54 -0.70 -3.40
C ILE A 131 13.81 0.57 -4.21
N ASN A 132 13.08 0.77 -5.31
CA ASN A 132 13.27 1.92 -6.17
C ASN A 132 12.78 3.22 -5.51
N THR A 133 11.69 3.18 -4.75
CA THR A 133 11.18 4.35 -4.00
C THR A 133 12.16 4.75 -2.89
N GLU A 134 12.75 3.78 -2.18
CA GLU A 134 13.71 4.04 -1.11
C GLU A 134 14.95 4.80 -1.59
N LYS A 135 15.43 4.58 -2.82
CA LYS A 135 16.56 5.34 -3.41
C LYS A 135 16.29 6.84 -3.51
N TYR A 136 15.04 7.24 -3.50
CA TYR A 136 14.63 8.64 -3.58
C TYR A 136 14.09 9.17 -2.24
N SER A 137 14.26 8.41 -1.18
CA SER A 137 13.83 8.79 0.18
C SER A 137 14.78 9.81 0.81
N HIS A 138 14.34 10.36 1.92
CA HIS A 138 15.14 11.08 2.89
C HIS A 138 14.76 10.61 4.30
N LYS A 139 15.45 11.10 5.33
CA LYS A 139 15.27 10.63 6.72
C LYS A 139 13.85 10.70 7.27
N ASP A 140 13.03 11.59 6.74
CA ASP A 140 11.65 11.81 7.19
C ASP A 140 10.61 11.21 6.22
N THR A 141 11.04 10.47 5.19
CA THR A 141 10.14 9.83 4.24
C THR A 141 9.25 8.80 4.93
N VAL A 142 7.98 8.82 4.56
CA VAL A 142 7.02 7.78 4.94
C VAL A 142 6.57 7.06 3.68
N VAL A 143 6.65 5.74 3.68
CA VAL A 143 6.09 4.89 2.61
C VAL A 143 4.92 4.11 3.19
N THR A 144 3.81 4.09 2.48
CA THR A 144 2.66 3.24 2.81
C THR A 144 2.45 2.19 1.73
N LEU A 145 2.12 0.96 2.17
CA LEU A 145 1.90 -0.18 1.30
C LEU A 145 0.49 -0.72 1.54
N HIS A 146 -0.21 -1.04 0.46
CA HIS A 146 -1.55 -1.59 0.53
C HIS A 146 -1.57 -3.11 0.32
N ASP A 147 -2.69 -3.75 0.65
CA ASP A 147 -2.96 -5.18 0.47
C ASP A 147 -2.02 -6.17 1.19
N CYS A 148 -1.11 -5.66 2.02
CA CYS A 148 -0.11 -6.48 2.70
C CYS A 148 -0.64 -7.25 3.92
N TYR A 149 -1.91 -7.04 4.32
CA TYR A 149 -2.53 -7.75 5.45
C TYR A 149 -3.89 -8.32 5.07
N PRO A 150 -3.93 -9.42 4.29
CA PRO A 150 -5.17 -9.97 3.75
C PRO A 150 -6.08 -10.56 4.82
N VAL A 151 -7.39 -10.47 4.60
CA VAL A 151 -8.42 -10.99 5.53
C VAL A 151 -8.54 -12.50 5.54
N ASN A 152 -8.17 -13.16 4.43
CA ASN A 152 -8.16 -14.62 4.30
C ASN A 152 -7.12 -15.07 3.26
N THR A 153 -6.93 -16.38 3.15
CA THR A 153 -5.98 -16.97 2.20
C THR A 153 -6.46 -16.92 0.76
N GLU A 154 -7.77 -16.84 0.51
CA GLU A 154 -8.34 -16.82 -0.84
C GLU A 154 -7.96 -15.54 -1.60
N ILE A 155 -8.05 -14.36 -0.95
CA ILE A 155 -7.66 -13.10 -1.59
C ILE A 155 -6.15 -12.92 -1.68
N ALA A 156 -5.39 -13.66 -0.87
CA ALA A 156 -3.93 -13.64 -0.82
C ALA A 156 -3.26 -14.53 -1.89
N ASN A 157 -4.06 -15.14 -2.75
CA ASN A 157 -3.53 -15.95 -3.85
C ASN A 157 -2.87 -15.07 -4.91
N ARG A 158 -1.75 -15.56 -5.41
CA ARG A 158 -1.00 -14.94 -6.48
C ARG A 158 -1.85 -14.75 -7.75
N ASP A 159 -2.62 -15.79 -8.09
CA ASP A 159 -3.51 -15.75 -9.26
C ASP A 159 -4.87 -15.14 -8.92
N MET A 160 -5.31 -14.25 -9.79
CA MET A 160 -6.63 -13.61 -9.71
C MET A 160 -7.72 -14.60 -10.15
N ASN A 161 -7.87 -15.71 -9.44
CA ASN A 161 -8.90 -16.71 -9.74
C ASN A 161 -10.07 -16.57 -8.76
N TYR A 162 -11.22 -16.10 -9.26
CA TYR A 162 -12.43 -15.88 -8.47
C TYR A 162 -13.35 -17.11 -8.39
N ASP A 163 -13.19 -18.09 -9.27
CA ASP A 163 -14.17 -19.17 -9.47
C ASP A 163 -14.25 -20.15 -8.30
N HIS A 164 -13.17 -20.28 -7.53
CA HIS A 164 -13.09 -21.21 -6.41
C HIS A 164 -13.25 -20.55 -5.03
N ARG A 165 -13.58 -19.24 -5.00
CA ARG A 165 -13.70 -18.53 -3.73
C ARG A 165 -15.04 -18.77 -3.08
N THR A 166 -15.00 -19.04 -1.78
CA THR A 166 -16.16 -19.42 -0.98
C THR A 166 -16.76 -18.26 -0.19
N ASP A 167 -15.95 -17.27 0.19
CA ASP A 167 -16.42 -16.10 0.92
C ASP A 167 -17.11 -15.11 -0.02
N VAL A 168 -18.41 -14.97 0.12
CA VAL A 168 -19.27 -14.13 -0.75
C VAL A 168 -18.85 -12.66 -0.73
N VAL A 169 -18.31 -12.16 0.37
CA VAL A 169 -17.95 -10.75 0.55
C VAL A 169 -16.61 -10.44 -0.10
N THR A 170 -15.63 -11.31 0.13
CA THR A 170 -14.26 -11.12 -0.38
C THR A 170 -14.05 -11.78 -1.75
N ARG A 171 -15.08 -12.44 -2.29
CA ARG A 171 -15.01 -13.22 -3.53
C ARG A 171 -14.36 -12.48 -4.70
N ILE A 172 -14.60 -11.17 -4.79
CA ILE A 172 -14.12 -10.32 -5.86
C ILE A 172 -12.88 -9.50 -5.49
N TRP A 173 -12.37 -9.63 -4.25
CA TRP A 173 -11.18 -8.94 -3.82
C TRP A 173 -9.94 -9.72 -4.21
N TRP A 174 -8.89 -9.02 -4.47
CA TRP A 174 -7.60 -9.63 -4.77
C TRP A 174 -6.48 -8.78 -4.18
N ALA A 175 -5.90 -9.27 -3.12
CA ALA A 175 -4.72 -8.69 -2.50
C ALA A 175 -3.42 -9.26 -3.11
N GLY A 176 -3.51 -10.40 -3.81
CA GLY A 176 -2.34 -11.07 -4.33
C GLY A 176 -1.40 -11.54 -3.23
N ASP A 177 -0.13 -11.74 -3.58
CA ASP A 177 0.85 -12.26 -2.63
C ASP A 177 1.78 -11.19 -2.03
N VAL A 178 1.37 -9.90 -2.07
CA VAL A 178 2.15 -8.76 -1.53
C VAL A 178 2.31 -8.79 0.01
N TRP A 179 1.52 -9.59 0.73
CA TRP A 179 1.70 -9.85 2.15
C TRP A 179 3.11 -10.36 2.50
N LYS A 180 3.78 -10.99 1.54
CA LYS A 180 5.17 -11.48 1.66
C LYS A 180 6.16 -10.37 1.96
N LEU A 181 5.83 -9.11 1.63
CA LEU A 181 6.73 -8.01 1.93
C LEU A 181 6.95 -7.82 3.44
N LEU A 182 5.98 -8.14 4.29
CA LEU A 182 6.14 -8.06 5.75
C LEU A 182 7.25 -9.00 6.27
N PRO A 183 7.22 -10.32 6.02
CA PRO A 183 8.32 -11.18 6.43
C PRO A 183 9.65 -10.87 5.69
N ILE A 184 9.61 -10.38 4.46
CA ILE A 184 10.82 -9.94 3.75
C ILE A 184 11.46 -8.75 4.47
N LEU A 185 10.70 -7.70 4.81
CA LEU A 185 11.22 -6.55 5.52
C LEU A 185 11.73 -6.92 6.91
N ARG A 186 11.02 -7.76 7.66
CA ARG A 186 11.48 -8.27 8.95
C ARG A 186 12.83 -8.99 8.85
N ASP A 187 12.99 -9.86 7.85
CA ASP A 187 14.15 -10.72 7.73
C ASP A 187 15.38 -10.01 7.15
N PHE A 188 15.18 -9.07 6.21
CA PHE A 188 16.25 -8.41 5.47
C PHE A 188 16.45 -6.94 5.82
N ARG A 189 15.48 -6.29 6.44
CA ARG A 189 15.52 -4.86 6.82
C ARG A 189 14.95 -4.63 8.24
N PRO A 190 15.53 -5.30 9.25
CA PRO A 190 15.14 -5.12 10.65
C PRO A 190 15.44 -3.72 11.21
N ASP A 191 16.14 -2.90 10.43
CA ASP A 191 16.45 -1.50 10.71
C ASP A 191 15.27 -0.56 10.42
N LEU A 192 14.29 -1.00 9.63
CA LEU A 192 13.12 -0.21 9.30
C LEU A 192 12.06 -0.25 10.41
N ASP A 193 11.41 0.88 10.62
CA ASP A 193 10.23 0.96 11.47
C ASP A 193 9.00 0.58 10.62
N VAL A 194 8.43 -0.59 10.87
CA VAL A 194 7.28 -1.13 10.13
C VAL A 194 6.10 -1.30 11.06
N ALA A 195 5.02 -0.59 10.78
CA ALA A 195 3.75 -0.74 11.50
C ALA A 195 2.64 -1.23 10.55
N VAL A 196 1.87 -2.20 11.01
CA VAL A 196 0.69 -2.69 10.30
C VAL A 196 -0.55 -2.13 10.97
N LEU A 197 -1.31 -1.30 10.26
CA LEU A 197 -2.54 -0.71 10.75
C LEU A 197 -3.75 -1.58 10.36
N ASP A 198 -4.71 -1.70 11.26
CA ASP A 198 -5.95 -2.45 11.07
C ASP A 198 -6.96 -1.78 10.13
N CYS A 199 -6.45 -1.01 9.17
CA CYS A 199 -7.26 -0.29 8.19
C CYS A 199 -8.00 -1.28 7.26
N PRO A 200 -9.35 -1.26 7.17
CA PRO A 200 -10.06 -2.05 6.17
C PRO A 200 -9.78 -1.52 4.75
N PRO A 201 -9.80 -2.40 3.72
CA PRO A 201 -10.17 -3.82 3.79
C PRO A 201 -9.00 -4.79 4.07
N THR A 202 -7.75 -4.42 3.80
CA THR A 202 -6.59 -5.33 3.74
C THR A 202 -5.36 -4.80 4.48
N GLY A 203 -5.59 -3.96 5.49
CA GLY A 203 -4.55 -3.30 6.25
C GLY A 203 -3.90 -2.14 5.49
N LEU A 204 -3.11 -1.36 6.23
CA LEU A 204 -2.20 -0.35 5.68
C LEU A 204 -0.88 -0.50 6.40
N VAL A 205 0.18 -0.80 5.65
CA VAL A 205 1.53 -0.86 6.22
C VAL A 205 2.17 0.52 6.12
N VAL A 206 2.76 0.97 7.21
CA VAL A 206 3.52 2.24 7.27
C VAL A 206 4.98 1.89 7.52
N VAL A 207 5.86 2.37 6.66
CA VAL A 207 7.30 2.13 6.73
C VAL A 207 8.03 3.46 6.87
N GLN A 208 8.93 3.52 7.86
CA GLN A 208 9.78 4.68 8.16
C GLN A 208 11.22 4.20 8.40
N GLY A 209 12.15 5.13 8.60
CA GLY A 209 13.55 4.79 8.83
C GLY A 209 14.31 4.42 7.55
N LEU A 210 13.81 4.85 6.39
CA LEU A 210 14.42 4.55 5.09
C LEU A 210 15.83 5.16 4.96
N ASP A 211 16.67 4.45 4.22
CA ASP A 211 18.01 4.91 3.85
C ASP A 211 18.17 4.86 2.31
N PRO A 212 18.26 6.02 1.63
CA PRO A 212 18.41 6.07 0.18
C PRO A 212 19.70 5.41 -0.34
N ASN A 213 20.66 5.15 0.55
CA ASN A 213 21.90 4.47 0.20
C ASN A 213 21.86 2.96 0.51
N SER A 214 20.75 2.45 1.06
CA SER A 214 20.60 1.02 1.33
C SER A 214 20.61 0.22 0.03
N ASP A 215 21.48 -0.76 -0.04
CA ASP A 215 21.55 -1.74 -1.13
C ASP A 215 21.20 -3.15 -0.67
N THR A 216 20.75 -3.30 0.58
CA THR A 216 20.47 -4.60 1.21
C THR A 216 19.47 -5.43 0.43
N LEU A 217 18.30 -4.86 0.12
CA LEU A 217 17.25 -5.59 -0.59
C LEU A 217 17.62 -5.90 -2.05
N ILE A 218 18.32 -4.99 -2.74
CA ILE A 218 18.73 -5.24 -4.12
C ILE A 218 19.83 -6.30 -4.19
N LYS A 219 20.76 -6.33 -3.25
CA LYS A 219 21.79 -7.36 -3.15
C LYS A 219 21.22 -8.74 -2.83
N ALA A 220 20.20 -8.79 -1.98
CA ALA A 220 19.52 -10.02 -1.58
C ALA A 220 18.36 -10.41 -2.51
N TYR A 221 18.13 -9.67 -3.60
CA TYR A 221 16.91 -9.83 -4.41
C TYR A 221 16.68 -11.26 -4.89
N ASP A 222 17.69 -11.89 -5.47
CA ASP A 222 17.56 -13.28 -5.99
C ASP A 222 17.34 -14.30 -4.86
N GLU A 223 17.97 -14.11 -3.71
CA GLU A 223 17.74 -14.92 -2.51
C GLU A 223 16.31 -14.75 -2.01
N ILE A 224 15.82 -13.53 -1.93
CA ILE A 224 14.44 -13.21 -1.53
C ILE A 224 13.45 -13.89 -2.47
N ILE A 225 13.65 -13.76 -3.78
CA ILE A 225 12.77 -14.39 -4.77
C ILE A 225 12.79 -15.90 -4.62
N ALA A 226 13.96 -16.50 -4.51
CA ALA A 226 14.09 -17.96 -4.33
C ALA A 226 13.39 -18.45 -3.04
N LYS A 227 13.52 -17.68 -1.94
CA LYS A 227 12.95 -18.04 -0.64
C LYS A 227 11.43 -17.91 -0.61
N TYR A 228 10.87 -16.85 -1.21
CA TYR A 228 9.46 -16.47 -1.00
C TYR A 228 8.53 -16.81 -2.16
N ARG A 229 9.04 -17.11 -3.37
CA ARG A 229 8.23 -17.33 -4.58
C ARG A 229 7.09 -18.32 -4.36
N ASP A 230 7.41 -19.49 -3.85
CA ASP A 230 6.48 -20.63 -3.78
C ASP A 230 5.72 -20.71 -2.44
N ILE A 231 5.95 -19.77 -1.53
CA ILE A 231 5.25 -19.72 -0.26
C ILE A 231 3.85 -19.11 -0.49
N THR A 232 2.81 -19.86 -0.13
CA THR A 232 1.44 -19.37 -0.07
C THR A 232 1.09 -18.98 1.37
N LEU A 233 0.10 -18.09 1.56
CA LEU A 233 -0.35 -17.74 2.91
C LEU A 233 -1.00 -18.93 3.63
N GLU A 234 -1.52 -19.89 2.88
CA GLU A 234 -2.02 -21.16 3.43
C GLU A 234 -0.88 -21.99 4.01
N ASN A 235 0.25 -22.17 3.27
CA ASN A 235 1.42 -22.89 3.74
C ASN A 235 2.15 -22.15 4.87
N TYR A 236 2.19 -20.81 4.82
CA TYR A 236 2.73 -19.98 5.90
C TYR A 236 1.87 -20.07 7.17
N LYS A 237 0.58 -20.38 7.02
CA LYS A 237 -0.51 -20.37 8.02
C LYS A 237 -0.88 -18.96 8.45
N ILE A 238 -2.07 -18.54 8.06
CA ILE A 238 -2.56 -17.18 8.31
C ILE A 238 -2.58 -16.79 9.80
N GLU A 239 -2.82 -17.75 10.71
CA GLU A 239 -2.81 -17.47 12.15
C GLU A 239 -1.37 -17.24 12.68
N GLN A 240 -0.38 -17.93 12.11
CA GLN A 240 1.04 -17.65 12.38
C GLN A 240 1.41 -16.26 11.88
N PHE A 241 1.04 -15.92 10.64
CA PHE A 241 1.26 -14.60 10.05
C PHE A 241 0.68 -13.48 10.93
N ARG A 242 -0.55 -13.66 11.42
CA ARG A 242 -1.21 -12.69 12.30
C ARG A 242 -0.56 -12.57 13.68
N THR A 243 0.06 -13.62 14.17
CA THR A 243 0.81 -13.59 15.42
C THR A 243 2.15 -12.86 15.26
N GLU A 244 2.82 -13.08 14.13
CA GLU A 244 4.11 -12.45 13.83
C GLU A 244 3.96 -10.96 13.44
N PHE A 245 2.89 -10.62 12.76
CA PHE A 245 2.58 -9.27 12.27
C PHE A 245 1.26 -8.77 12.87
N SER A 246 1.27 -8.50 14.17
CA SER A 246 0.09 -7.97 14.85
C SER A 246 -0.27 -6.58 14.35
N THR A 247 -1.57 -6.32 14.20
CA THR A 247 -2.03 -4.99 13.78
C THR A 247 -2.07 -4.01 14.95
N THR A 248 -1.80 -2.76 14.61
CA THR A 248 -1.99 -1.60 15.48
C THR A 248 -3.36 -0.98 15.20
N ASP A 249 -4.12 -0.63 16.24
CA ASP A 249 -5.41 0.05 16.11
C ASP A 249 -5.20 1.43 15.47
N SER A 250 -5.66 1.58 14.23
CA SER A 250 -5.52 2.81 13.45
C SER A 250 -6.24 4.00 14.07
N ARG A 251 -7.30 3.77 14.85
CA ARG A 251 -8.06 4.82 15.58
C ARG A 251 -7.20 5.50 16.62
N ARG A 252 -6.26 4.76 17.24
CA ARG A 252 -5.33 5.30 18.25
C ARG A 252 -4.50 6.45 17.72
N PHE A 253 -4.09 6.37 16.45
CA PHE A 253 -3.23 7.38 15.82
C PHE A 253 -3.99 8.27 14.82
N PHE A 254 -5.31 8.21 14.79
CA PHE A 254 -6.10 9.03 13.88
C PHE A 254 -6.21 10.50 14.34
N GLN A 255 -6.00 10.77 15.63
CA GLN A 255 -5.93 12.14 16.15
C GLN A 255 -4.68 12.85 15.61
N PRO A 256 -4.79 14.13 15.15
CA PRO A 256 -3.72 14.83 14.45
C PRO A 256 -2.37 14.82 15.20
N ASP A 257 -2.36 15.12 16.50
CA ASP A 257 -1.12 15.19 17.27
C ASP A 257 -0.50 13.79 17.47
N LEU A 258 -1.31 12.77 17.69
CA LEU A 258 -0.84 11.39 17.84
C LEU A 258 -0.32 10.85 16.49
N LEU A 259 -1.01 11.16 15.39
CA LEU A 259 -0.57 10.79 14.05
C LEU A 259 0.73 11.48 13.68
N LYS A 260 0.87 12.78 13.99
CA LYS A 260 2.11 13.51 13.76
C LYS A 260 3.28 12.86 14.50
N ASN A 261 3.08 12.53 15.78
CA ASN A 261 4.09 11.85 16.58
C ASN A 261 4.43 10.47 16.00
N PHE A 262 3.42 9.67 15.66
CA PHE A 262 3.58 8.34 15.04
C PHE A 262 4.39 8.40 13.73
N LEU A 263 4.21 9.44 12.92
CA LEU A 263 4.93 9.64 11.65
C LEU A 263 6.28 10.37 11.79
N THR A 264 6.69 10.77 12.98
CA THR A 264 7.91 11.54 13.23
C THR A 264 8.91 10.78 14.11
N PHE A 265 8.43 9.97 15.03
CA PHE A 265 9.27 9.21 15.96
C PHE A 265 9.45 7.78 15.43
N ARG A 266 10.72 7.34 15.39
CA ARG A 266 11.03 5.91 15.29
C ARG A 266 10.40 5.22 16.50
N ILE A 267 9.56 4.23 16.24
CA ILE A 267 8.87 3.44 17.27
C ILE A 267 9.86 2.48 17.91
#